data_f52949c8979c2b2bae4ef3a4a6369d10
#
_entry.id   f52949c8979c2b2bae4ef3a4a6369d10
#
_cell.length_a   1.000
_cell.length_b   1.000
_cell.length_c   1.000
_cell.angle_alpha   90.00
_cell.angle_beta   90.00
_cell.angle_gamma   90.00
#
_symmetry.space_group_name_H-M   'P 1'
#
loop_
_entity.id
_entity.type
_entity.pdbx_description
1 polymer ?
#
loop_
_entity_poly.entity_id
_entity_poly.type
_entity_poly.pdbx_seq_one_letter_code
_entity_poly.pdbx_strand_id
1 'polypeptide(L)'
;MCIRDRIYQYFMNYGIWCLILPAVTQGLYALFFWYGMRYAYKHKTYDYRSFSDSLYGKTKPVMSNLYEICYLIMIGTASAAAFATGGSTLQTLFGIPYWLCTLIIAAFIFVIALFGTNVVRKCASTLSVLIIIGLVLVLVPNIIAQWGDITASIHTMSSGEMTVLSSESGAFGPALYSAVLYFFFQLASVSVMYLSLIHI
;
A
#
# COMPACT_ATOMS: atom_id res chain seq x y z
N MET A 1 -0.41 -7.99 -8.68
CA MET A 1 0.48 -8.28 -7.53
C MET A 1 -0.33 -8.06 -6.25
N CYS A 2 -0.70 -9.13 -5.57
CA CYS A 2 -1.60 -9.08 -4.41
C CYS A 2 -0.87 -8.53 -3.18
N ILE A 3 -1.58 -7.92 -2.23
CA ILE A 3 -1.02 -7.47 -0.94
C ILE A 3 -0.33 -8.64 -0.23
N ARG A 4 -0.89 -9.85 -0.33
CA ARG A 4 -0.29 -11.09 0.19
C ARG A 4 1.11 -11.33 -0.36
N ASP A 5 1.32 -11.14 -1.66
CA ASP A 5 2.62 -11.39 -2.30
C ASP A 5 3.68 -10.40 -1.82
N ARG A 6 3.29 -9.17 -1.51
CA ARG A 6 4.20 -8.14 -0.97
C ARG A 6 4.63 -8.46 0.47
N ILE A 7 3.69 -8.84 1.33
CA ILE A 7 4.03 -9.23 2.71
C ILE A 7 4.95 -10.45 2.68
N TYR A 8 4.64 -11.43 1.84
CA TYR A 8 5.47 -12.61 1.67
C TYR A 8 6.88 -12.26 1.18
N GLN A 9 6.98 -11.43 0.14
CA GLN A 9 8.25 -11.06 -0.48
C GLN A 9 9.17 -10.23 0.44
N TYR A 10 8.60 -9.30 1.21
CA TYR A 10 9.39 -8.35 1.98
C TYR A 10 9.56 -8.73 3.45
N PHE A 11 8.69 -9.55 4.01
CA PHE A 11 8.69 -9.78 5.46
C PHE A 11 8.66 -11.25 5.88
N MET A 12 7.89 -12.11 5.21
CA MET A 12 7.64 -13.47 5.67
C MET A 12 8.89 -14.37 5.72
N ASN A 13 9.94 -14.01 4.97
CA ASN A 13 11.17 -14.82 4.90
C ASN A 13 12.15 -14.59 6.06
N TYR A 14 11.83 -13.69 7.00
CA TYR A 14 12.77 -13.24 8.03
C TYR A 14 12.39 -13.63 9.47
N GLY A 15 11.65 -14.72 9.64
CA GLY A 15 11.31 -15.28 10.95
C GLY A 15 10.55 -14.29 11.85
N ILE A 16 10.98 -14.11 13.09
CA ILE A 16 10.31 -13.25 14.09
C ILE A 16 10.22 -11.76 13.63
N TRP A 17 11.13 -11.31 12.78
CA TRP A 17 11.16 -9.97 12.27
C TRP A 17 9.95 -9.63 11.38
N CYS A 18 9.26 -10.67 10.86
CA CYS A 18 8.04 -10.46 10.05
C CYS A 18 6.88 -9.86 10.85
N LEU A 19 6.89 -9.95 12.17
CA LEU A 19 5.87 -9.33 13.03
C LEU A 19 6.18 -7.89 13.38
N ILE A 20 7.46 -7.58 13.61
CA ILE A 20 7.90 -6.28 14.13
C ILE A 20 8.12 -5.26 12.99
N LEU A 21 8.83 -5.67 11.94
CA LEU A 21 9.22 -4.76 10.87
C LEU A 21 8.06 -4.16 10.08
N PRO A 22 6.98 -4.87 9.75
CA PRO A 22 5.81 -4.25 9.13
C PRO A 22 5.18 -3.15 9.98
N ALA A 23 5.07 -3.37 11.30
CA ALA A 23 4.52 -2.36 12.20
C ALA A 23 5.43 -1.13 12.28
N VAL A 24 6.75 -1.32 12.36
CA VAL A 24 7.73 -0.22 12.37
C VAL A 24 7.70 0.55 11.04
N THR A 25 7.69 -0.13 9.90
CA THR A 25 7.65 0.53 8.58
C THR A 25 6.36 1.32 8.39
N GLN A 26 5.21 0.79 8.81
CA GLN A 26 3.94 1.51 8.74
C GLN A 26 3.90 2.69 9.71
N GLY A 27 4.48 2.55 10.91
CA GLY A 27 4.63 3.65 11.86
C GLY A 27 5.48 4.79 11.30
N LEU A 28 6.64 4.47 10.71
CA LEU A 28 7.49 5.46 10.04
C LEU A 28 6.78 6.12 8.86
N TYR A 29 6.05 5.34 8.06
CA TYR A 29 5.24 5.85 6.97
C TYR A 29 4.17 6.83 7.47
N ALA A 30 3.45 6.50 8.54
CA ALA A 30 2.45 7.37 9.14
C ALA A 30 3.06 8.67 9.67
N LEU A 31 4.27 8.63 10.26
CA LEU A 31 5.00 9.82 10.70
C LEU A 31 5.39 10.72 9.52
N PHE A 32 5.90 10.13 8.44
CA PHE A 32 6.25 10.88 7.22
C PHE A 32 5.02 11.56 6.62
N PHE A 33 3.93 10.85 6.62
CA PHE A 33 2.65 11.29 6.15
C PHE A 33 2.11 12.47 6.98
N TRP A 34 2.12 12.32 8.30
CA TRP A 34 1.72 13.37 9.23
C TRP A 34 2.60 14.63 9.07
N TYR A 35 3.91 14.43 8.94
CA TYR A 35 4.84 15.55 8.71
C TYR A 35 4.56 16.26 7.39
N GLY A 36 4.35 15.52 6.31
CA GLY A 36 4.00 16.07 4.98
C GLY A 36 2.72 16.89 5.00
N MET A 37 1.67 16.37 5.66
CA MET A 37 0.40 17.09 5.85
C MET A 37 0.58 18.39 6.64
N ARG A 38 1.33 18.32 7.73
CA ARG A 38 1.63 19.49 8.56
C ARG A 38 2.44 20.54 7.80
N TYR A 39 3.40 20.09 6.99
CA TYR A 39 4.21 20.96 6.15
C TYR A 39 3.34 21.66 5.09
N ALA A 40 2.51 20.91 4.36
CA ALA A 40 1.60 21.44 3.36
C ALA A 40 0.64 22.48 3.95
N TYR A 41 0.08 22.20 5.12
CA TYR A 41 -0.79 23.14 5.83
C TYR A 41 -0.06 24.43 6.23
N LYS A 42 1.16 24.30 6.79
CA LYS A 42 1.96 25.47 7.24
C LYS A 42 2.39 26.37 6.08
N HIS A 43 2.76 25.78 4.95
CA HIS A 43 3.26 26.52 3.77
C HIS A 43 2.17 26.82 2.73
N LYS A 44 0.91 26.42 3.01
CA LYS A 44 -0.25 26.59 2.09
C LYS A 44 0.00 26.01 0.69
N THR A 45 0.77 24.93 0.62
CA THR A 45 1.10 24.22 -0.62
C THR A 45 0.12 23.09 -0.80
N TYR A 46 -1.02 23.36 -1.44
CA TYR A 46 -2.11 22.38 -1.60
C TYR A 46 -2.03 21.60 -2.92
N ASP A 47 -1.09 21.94 -3.79
CA ASP A 47 -0.80 21.24 -5.03
C ASP A 47 0.53 20.51 -4.91
N TYR A 48 0.63 19.30 -5.52
CA TYR A 48 1.83 18.47 -5.38
C TYR A 48 3.08 19.15 -5.95
N ARG A 49 2.93 19.94 -7.03
CA ARG A 49 4.02 20.68 -7.64
C ARG A 49 4.50 21.83 -6.76
N SER A 50 3.57 22.58 -6.21
CA SER A 50 3.87 23.65 -5.25
C SER A 50 4.55 23.13 -4.00
N PHE A 51 4.13 21.93 -3.53
CA PHE A 51 4.76 21.25 -2.41
C PHE A 51 6.20 20.82 -2.74
N SER A 52 6.38 20.16 -3.88
CA SER A 52 7.70 19.72 -4.36
C SER A 52 8.65 20.91 -4.55
N ASP A 53 8.19 21.97 -5.20
CA ASP A 53 8.96 23.19 -5.42
C ASP A 53 9.36 23.90 -4.13
N SER A 54 8.48 23.88 -3.12
CA SER A 54 8.76 24.41 -1.79
C SER A 54 9.81 23.58 -1.05
N LEU A 55 9.75 22.24 -1.20
CA LEU A 55 10.66 21.32 -0.52
C LEU A 55 12.08 21.37 -1.10
N TYR A 56 12.20 21.42 -2.43
CA TYR A 56 13.49 21.32 -3.11
C TYR A 56 14.20 22.68 -3.31
N GLY A 57 13.55 23.81 -3.08
CA GLY A 57 14.18 25.13 -3.10
C GLY A 57 15.00 25.39 -4.37
N LYS A 58 16.32 25.48 -4.25
CA LYS A 58 17.24 25.80 -5.37
C LYS A 58 17.31 24.70 -6.44
N THR A 59 17.10 23.44 -6.09
CA THR A 59 17.19 22.28 -7.02
C THR A 59 15.84 21.93 -7.66
N LYS A 60 14.79 22.73 -7.41
CA LYS A 60 13.43 22.51 -7.90
C LYS A 60 13.33 22.19 -9.41
N PRO A 61 14.06 22.86 -10.35
CA PRO A 61 13.82 22.62 -11.77
C PRO A 61 14.17 21.19 -12.22
N VAL A 62 15.07 20.51 -11.50
CA VAL A 62 15.46 19.13 -11.81
C VAL A 62 14.66 18.17 -10.94
N MET A 63 14.65 18.38 -9.64
CA MET A 63 14.03 17.44 -8.68
C MET A 63 12.51 17.38 -8.80
N SER A 64 11.83 18.52 -9.00
CA SER A 64 10.37 18.52 -9.19
C SER A 64 9.95 17.80 -10.47
N ASN A 65 10.69 17.98 -11.57
CA ASN A 65 10.38 17.27 -12.82
C ASN A 65 10.67 15.77 -12.72
N LEU A 66 11.78 15.37 -12.08
CA LEU A 66 12.08 13.97 -11.84
C LEU A 66 11.00 13.31 -10.97
N TYR A 67 10.58 13.99 -9.92
CA TYR A 67 9.52 13.51 -9.05
C TYR A 67 8.19 13.37 -9.81
N GLU A 68 7.84 14.31 -10.69
CA GLU A 68 6.65 14.25 -11.53
C GLU A 68 6.66 13.03 -12.46
N ILE A 69 7.80 12.75 -13.10
CA ILE A 69 7.96 11.56 -13.95
C ILE A 69 7.79 10.27 -13.13
N CYS A 70 8.46 10.17 -12.00
CA CYS A 70 8.32 9.02 -11.11
C CYS A 70 6.87 8.82 -10.63
N TYR A 71 6.19 9.92 -10.34
CA TYR A 71 4.79 9.92 -9.94
C TYR A 71 3.86 9.40 -11.05
N LEU A 72 4.05 9.87 -12.29
CA LEU A 72 3.28 9.40 -13.44
C LEU A 72 3.48 7.90 -13.70
N ILE A 73 4.73 7.43 -13.64
CA ILE A 73 5.03 6.00 -13.77
C ILE A 73 4.36 5.20 -12.66
N MET A 74 4.39 5.70 -11.41
CA MET A 74 3.77 5.02 -10.28
C MET A 74 2.25 4.93 -10.44
N ILE A 75 1.56 6.00 -10.85
CA ILE A 75 0.11 5.96 -11.10
C ILE A 75 -0.21 4.95 -12.20
N GLY A 76 0.55 4.96 -13.30
CA GLY A 76 0.34 4.01 -14.40
C GLY A 76 0.49 2.55 -13.96
N THR A 77 1.54 2.24 -13.22
CA THR A 77 1.78 0.89 -12.70
C THR A 77 0.77 0.47 -11.65
N ALA A 78 0.38 1.39 -10.75
CA ALA A 78 -0.61 1.11 -9.71
C ALA A 78 -2.00 0.84 -10.30
N SER A 79 -2.43 1.62 -11.30
CA SER A 79 -3.71 1.39 -11.98
C SER A 79 -3.69 0.08 -12.76
N ALA A 80 -2.64 -0.24 -13.50
CA ALA A 80 -2.50 -1.51 -14.19
C ALA A 80 -2.56 -2.71 -13.23
N ALA A 81 -1.88 -2.63 -12.09
CA ALA A 81 -1.93 -3.65 -11.05
C ALA A 81 -3.34 -3.78 -10.43
N ALA A 82 -4.07 -2.69 -10.24
CA ALA A 82 -5.44 -2.71 -9.75
C ALA A 82 -6.39 -3.43 -10.72
N PHE A 83 -6.31 -3.12 -12.03
CA PHE A 83 -7.06 -3.82 -13.06
C PHE A 83 -6.73 -5.32 -13.13
N ALA A 84 -5.45 -5.67 -13.10
CA ALA A 84 -5.01 -7.05 -13.12
C ALA A 84 -5.53 -7.84 -11.90
N THR A 85 -5.41 -7.27 -10.71
CA THR A 85 -5.88 -7.91 -9.46
C THR A 85 -7.40 -8.02 -9.43
N GLY A 86 -8.11 -6.96 -9.79
CA GLY A 86 -9.57 -6.97 -9.87
C GLY A 86 -10.08 -7.99 -10.91
N GLY A 87 -9.49 -8.03 -12.09
CA GLY A 87 -9.84 -8.98 -13.15
C GLY A 87 -9.62 -10.43 -12.72
N SER A 88 -8.48 -10.75 -12.10
CA SER A 88 -8.20 -12.10 -11.60
C SER A 88 -9.13 -12.51 -10.46
N THR A 89 -9.49 -11.58 -9.58
CA THR A 89 -10.43 -11.83 -8.48
C THR A 89 -11.84 -12.14 -9.01
N LEU A 90 -12.34 -11.33 -9.96
CA LEU A 90 -13.63 -11.60 -10.61
C LEU A 90 -13.63 -12.93 -11.35
N GLN A 91 -12.56 -13.25 -12.07
CA GLN A 91 -12.40 -14.52 -12.75
C GLN A 91 -12.51 -15.70 -11.77
N THR A 92 -11.83 -15.60 -10.64
CA THR A 92 -11.84 -16.65 -9.61
C THR A 92 -13.22 -16.83 -8.97
N LEU A 93 -13.97 -15.73 -8.77
CA LEU A 93 -15.28 -15.75 -8.14
C LEU A 93 -16.40 -16.23 -9.07
N PHE A 94 -16.39 -15.81 -10.34
CA PHE A 94 -17.48 -16.02 -11.28
C PHE A 94 -17.16 -17.01 -12.41
N GLY A 95 -15.90 -17.43 -12.58
CA GLY A 95 -15.47 -18.33 -13.66
C GLY A 95 -15.51 -17.69 -15.06
N ILE A 96 -15.64 -16.36 -15.14
CA ILE A 96 -15.73 -15.61 -16.40
C ILE A 96 -14.33 -15.41 -16.99
N PRO A 97 -14.15 -15.35 -18.31
CA PRO A 97 -12.86 -15.09 -18.93
C PRO A 97 -12.22 -13.79 -18.43
N TYR A 98 -10.91 -13.79 -18.16
CA TYR A 98 -10.17 -12.66 -17.60
C TYR A 98 -10.37 -11.33 -18.35
N TRP A 99 -10.35 -11.37 -19.69
CA TRP A 99 -10.51 -10.16 -20.49
C TRP A 99 -11.88 -9.50 -20.30
N LEU A 100 -12.95 -10.31 -20.11
CA LEU A 100 -14.29 -9.80 -19.85
C LEU A 100 -14.39 -9.18 -18.44
N CYS A 101 -13.75 -9.80 -17.46
CA CYS A 101 -13.67 -9.28 -16.10
C CYS A 101 -12.97 -7.91 -16.05
N THR A 102 -11.84 -7.77 -16.76
CA THR A 102 -11.12 -6.49 -16.83
C THR A 102 -11.94 -5.42 -17.55
N LEU A 103 -12.70 -5.78 -18.59
CA LEU A 103 -13.57 -4.86 -19.29
C LEU A 103 -14.74 -4.38 -18.42
N ILE A 104 -15.33 -5.27 -17.62
CA ILE A 104 -16.38 -4.92 -16.64
C ILE A 104 -15.85 -3.93 -15.62
N ILE A 105 -14.65 -4.16 -15.07
CA ILE A 105 -14.02 -3.24 -14.11
C ILE A 105 -13.73 -1.90 -14.76
N ALA A 106 -13.20 -1.90 -15.98
CA ALA A 106 -12.92 -0.67 -16.72
C ALA A 106 -14.20 0.14 -16.97
N ALA A 107 -15.28 -0.51 -17.39
CA ALA A 107 -16.56 0.13 -17.58
C ALA A 107 -17.12 0.70 -16.27
N PHE A 108 -17.02 -0.04 -15.18
CA PHE A 108 -17.46 0.41 -13.85
C PHE A 108 -16.69 1.66 -13.39
N ILE A 109 -15.36 1.64 -13.51
CA ILE A 109 -14.52 2.78 -13.16
C ILE A 109 -14.83 3.99 -14.05
N PHE A 110 -15.01 3.75 -15.36
CA PHE A 110 -15.34 4.80 -16.31
C PHE A 110 -16.69 5.47 -15.97
N VAL A 111 -17.70 4.68 -15.66
CA VAL A 111 -19.02 5.20 -15.25
C VAL A 111 -18.91 6.06 -13.99
N ILE A 112 -18.19 5.58 -12.96
CA ILE A 112 -17.97 6.37 -11.73
C ILE A 112 -17.22 7.65 -12.03
N ALA A 113 -16.21 7.61 -12.90
CA ALA A 113 -15.42 8.79 -13.28
C ALA A 113 -16.25 9.86 -13.99
N LEU A 114 -17.27 9.48 -14.77
CA LEU A 114 -18.18 10.41 -15.44
C LEU A 114 -18.99 11.26 -14.45
N PHE A 115 -19.30 10.74 -13.27
CA PHE A 115 -20.05 11.48 -12.24
C PHE A 115 -19.19 12.50 -11.45
N GLY A 116 -17.90 12.59 -11.77
CA GLY A 116 -16.98 13.55 -11.22
C GLY A 116 -16.34 13.15 -9.88
N THR A 117 -15.37 13.95 -9.46
CA THR A 117 -14.48 13.66 -8.32
C THR A 117 -15.21 13.49 -6.99
N ASN A 118 -16.32 14.17 -6.78
CA ASN A 118 -17.10 14.07 -5.54
C ASN A 118 -17.72 12.69 -5.35
N VAL A 119 -18.23 12.08 -6.45
CA VAL A 119 -18.80 10.74 -6.40
C VAL A 119 -17.70 9.71 -6.21
N VAL A 120 -16.58 9.84 -6.92
CA VAL A 120 -15.40 8.98 -6.75
C VAL A 120 -14.97 8.97 -5.28
N ARG A 121 -14.85 10.14 -4.65
CA ARG A 121 -14.46 10.26 -3.24
C ARG A 121 -15.46 9.61 -2.28
N LYS A 122 -16.76 9.81 -2.49
CA LYS A 122 -17.79 9.16 -1.67
C LYS A 122 -17.76 7.65 -1.82
N CYS A 123 -17.67 7.14 -3.04
CA CYS A 123 -17.55 5.71 -3.31
C CYS A 123 -16.30 5.11 -2.65
N ALA A 124 -15.14 5.76 -2.80
CA ALA A 124 -13.91 5.30 -2.19
C ALA A 124 -13.99 5.27 -0.65
N SER A 125 -14.58 6.30 -0.03
CA SER A 125 -14.77 6.35 1.41
C SER A 125 -15.70 5.24 1.90
N THR A 126 -16.84 5.02 1.23
CA THR A 126 -17.80 3.97 1.59
C THR A 126 -17.17 2.58 1.44
N LEU A 127 -16.46 2.34 0.33
CA LEU A 127 -15.75 1.07 0.11
C LEU A 127 -14.67 0.83 1.17
N SER A 128 -13.94 1.85 1.59
CA SER A 128 -12.93 1.73 2.64
C SER A 128 -13.54 1.28 3.97
N VAL A 129 -14.68 1.84 4.36
CA VAL A 129 -15.39 1.42 5.57
C VAL A 129 -15.88 -0.03 5.46
N LEU A 130 -16.45 -0.42 4.31
CA LEU A 130 -16.88 -1.80 4.06
C LEU A 130 -15.72 -2.80 4.12
N ILE A 131 -14.57 -2.43 3.56
CA ILE A 131 -13.36 -3.26 3.61
C ILE A 131 -12.88 -3.43 5.05
N ILE A 132 -12.86 -2.37 5.86
CA ILE A 132 -12.44 -2.44 7.27
C ILE A 132 -13.41 -3.35 8.05
N ILE A 133 -14.71 -3.19 7.88
CA ILE A 133 -15.70 -4.04 8.52
C ILE A 133 -15.52 -5.51 8.09
N GLY A 134 -15.36 -5.76 6.79
CA GLY A 134 -15.13 -7.10 6.26
C GLY A 134 -13.84 -7.74 6.81
N LEU A 135 -12.76 -6.97 6.91
CA LEU A 135 -11.50 -7.44 7.51
C LEU A 135 -11.69 -7.82 8.99
N VAL A 136 -12.36 -6.98 9.77
CA VAL A 136 -12.63 -7.27 11.19
C VAL A 136 -13.47 -8.53 11.34
N LEU A 137 -14.54 -8.66 10.54
CA LEU A 137 -15.43 -9.83 10.58
C LEU A 137 -14.72 -11.14 10.21
N VAL A 138 -13.71 -11.09 9.34
CA VAL A 138 -12.95 -12.28 8.94
C VAL A 138 -11.77 -12.52 9.88
N LEU A 139 -11.00 -11.49 10.22
CA LEU A 139 -9.77 -11.67 11.00
C LEU A 139 -10.05 -12.02 12.45
N VAL A 140 -11.03 -11.38 13.10
CA VAL A 140 -11.29 -11.61 14.53
C VAL A 140 -11.71 -13.06 14.82
N PRO A 141 -12.69 -13.65 14.12
CA PRO A 141 -13.02 -15.05 14.33
C PRO A 141 -11.88 -16.02 14.01
N ASN A 142 -11.11 -15.76 12.95
CA ASN A 142 -9.96 -16.59 12.58
C ASN A 142 -8.85 -16.53 13.63
N ILE A 143 -8.55 -15.36 14.18
CA ILE A 143 -7.56 -15.22 15.25
C ILE A 143 -8.00 -15.99 16.49
N ILE A 144 -9.29 -15.89 16.86
CA ILE A 144 -9.82 -16.62 18.03
C ILE A 144 -9.77 -18.14 17.80
N ALA A 145 -10.18 -18.59 16.61
CA ALA A 145 -10.23 -20.02 16.28
C ALA A 145 -8.84 -20.66 16.20
N GLN A 146 -7.85 -19.91 15.70
CA GLN A 146 -6.50 -20.42 15.46
C GLN A 146 -5.48 -19.90 16.50
N TRP A 147 -5.92 -19.45 17.67
CA TRP A 147 -5.04 -18.87 18.68
C TRP A 147 -3.91 -19.81 19.11
N GLY A 148 -4.21 -21.10 19.25
CA GLY A 148 -3.23 -22.13 19.58
C GLY A 148 -2.14 -22.27 18.52
N ASP A 149 -2.52 -22.31 17.25
CA ASP A 149 -1.59 -22.45 16.13
C ASP A 149 -0.74 -21.18 15.94
N ILE A 150 -1.33 -20.01 16.20
CA ILE A 150 -0.62 -18.73 16.16
C ILE A 150 0.47 -18.69 17.23
N THR A 151 0.14 -19.06 18.46
CA THR A 151 1.12 -19.08 19.56
C THR A 151 2.22 -20.12 19.35
N ALA A 152 1.89 -21.29 18.85
CA ALA A 152 2.86 -22.32 18.48
C ALA A 152 3.80 -21.83 17.37
N SER A 153 3.24 -21.19 16.33
CA SER A 153 4.03 -20.63 15.22
C SER A 153 4.97 -19.51 15.69
N ILE A 154 4.53 -18.62 16.58
CA ILE A 154 5.37 -17.58 17.16
C ILE A 154 6.51 -18.19 17.97
N HIS A 155 6.23 -19.24 18.75
CA HIS A 155 7.26 -19.92 19.52
C HIS A 155 8.30 -20.57 18.61
N THR A 156 7.88 -21.26 17.56
CA THR A 156 8.77 -21.88 16.57
C THR A 156 9.60 -20.84 15.80
N MET A 157 9.03 -19.68 15.48
CA MET A 157 9.77 -18.57 14.87
C MET A 157 10.82 -17.98 15.83
N SER A 158 10.50 -17.91 17.12
CA SER A 158 11.41 -17.40 18.15
C SER A 158 12.56 -18.36 18.46
N SER A 159 12.33 -19.67 18.38
CA SER A 159 13.38 -20.69 18.61
C SER A 159 14.36 -20.85 17.44
N GLY A 160 14.09 -20.22 16.27
CA GLY A 160 14.95 -20.33 15.09
C GLY A 160 14.81 -21.67 14.34
N GLU A 161 13.89 -22.53 14.73
CA GLU A 161 13.67 -23.85 14.11
C GLU A 161 12.87 -23.79 12.81
N MET A 162 12.31 -22.63 12.48
CA MET A 162 11.58 -22.46 11.24
C MET A 162 12.56 -22.38 10.06
N THR A 163 12.65 -23.44 9.29
CA THR A 163 13.33 -23.46 7.99
C THR A 163 12.53 -22.59 7.02
N VAL A 164 12.81 -21.31 7.02
CA VAL A 164 12.28 -20.39 6.02
C VAL A 164 13.07 -20.59 4.73
N LEU A 165 12.42 -20.41 3.59
CA LEU A 165 12.89 -20.65 2.22
C LEU A 165 14.25 -19.99 1.83
N SER A 166 14.87 -19.22 2.70
CA SER A 166 16.20 -18.63 2.49
C SER A 166 17.16 -19.02 3.60
N SER A 167 18.38 -19.38 3.25
CA SER A 167 19.50 -19.69 4.18
C SER A 167 19.91 -18.51 5.08
N GLU A 168 19.30 -17.36 4.92
CA GLU A 168 19.51 -16.13 5.70
C GLU A 168 18.39 -15.87 6.73
N SER A 169 17.55 -16.86 6.99
CA SER A 169 16.43 -16.74 7.92
C SER A 169 16.93 -16.42 9.33
N GLY A 170 16.51 -15.25 9.82
CA GLY A 170 16.88 -14.74 11.14
C GLY A 170 17.92 -13.62 11.17
N ALA A 171 18.59 -13.31 10.06
CA ALA A 171 19.54 -12.20 9.99
C ALA A 171 18.79 -10.86 9.97
N PHE A 172 19.06 -10.03 10.97
CA PHE A 172 18.47 -8.68 11.09
C PHE A 172 18.82 -7.76 9.91
N GLY A 173 20.02 -7.86 9.37
CA GLY A 173 20.50 -7.02 8.26
C GLY A 173 19.64 -7.14 7.00
N PRO A 174 19.47 -8.32 6.41
CA PRO A 174 18.60 -8.53 5.25
C PRO A 174 17.13 -8.17 5.51
N ALA A 175 16.62 -8.45 6.71
CA ALA A 175 15.27 -8.09 7.11
C ALA A 175 15.08 -6.57 7.14
N LEU A 176 16.04 -5.83 7.70
CA LEU A 176 16.02 -4.37 7.74
C LEU A 176 16.12 -3.78 6.33
N TYR A 177 17.01 -4.31 5.49
CA TYR A 177 17.14 -3.88 4.09
C TYR A 177 15.82 -4.03 3.33
N SER A 178 15.17 -5.18 3.46
CA SER A 178 13.88 -5.44 2.83
C SER A 178 12.77 -4.51 3.36
N ALA A 179 12.76 -4.22 4.67
CA ALA A 179 11.85 -3.28 5.30
C ALA A 179 12.06 -1.84 4.78
N VAL A 180 13.30 -1.42 4.61
CA VAL A 180 13.67 -0.10 4.05
C VAL A 180 13.24 0.01 2.58
N LEU A 181 13.45 -1.04 1.77
CA LEU A 181 12.96 -1.07 0.39
C LEU A 181 11.44 -0.94 0.32
N TYR A 182 10.73 -1.66 1.19
CA TYR A 182 9.27 -1.57 1.28
C TYR A 182 8.81 -0.17 1.71
N PHE A 183 9.50 0.44 2.66
CA PHE A 183 9.24 1.81 3.10
C PHE A 183 9.38 2.81 1.94
N PHE A 184 10.48 2.77 1.19
CA PHE A 184 10.66 3.65 0.03
C PHE A 184 9.63 3.41 -1.07
N PHE A 185 9.26 2.16 -1.29
CA PHE A 185 8.18 1.84 -2.21
C PHE A 185 6.85 2.47 -1.79
N GLN A 186 6.53 2.46 -0.50
CA GLN A 186 5.33 3.09 0.04
C GLN A 186 5.38 4.61 -0.02
N LEU A 187 6.55 5.24 0.14
CA LEU A 187 6.70 6.69 0.05
C LEU A 187 6.27 7.26 -1.30
N ALA A 188 6.37 6.49 -2.37
CA ALA A 188 5.90 6.91 -3.69
C ALA A 188 4.39 7.22 -3.70
N SER A 189 3.60 6.60 -2.83
CA SER A 189 2.17 6.84 -2.71
C SER A 189 1.79 8.11 -1.93
N VAL A 190 2.72 8.73 -1.21
CA VAL A 190 2.48 9.95 -0.42
C VAL A 190 2.04 11.12 -1.31
N SER A 191 2.56 11.18 -2.54
CA SER A 191 2.20 12.21 -3.51
C SER A 191 0.71 12.24 -3.89
N VAL A 192 0.03 11.09 -3.84
CA VAL A 192 -1.42 11.00 -4.13
C VAL A 192 -2.25 11.76 -3.11
N MET A 193 -1.76 11.91 -1.88
CA MET A 193 -2.51 12.60 -0.82
C MET A 193 -2.58 14.10 -0.99
N TYR A 194 -1.56 14.71 -1.56
CA TYR A 194 -1.58 16.17 -1.75
C TYR A 194 -2.70 16.59 -2.71
N LEU A 195 -3.11 15.71 -3.61
CA LEU A 195 -4.28 15.93 -4.46
C LEU A 195 -5.60 15.95 -3.67
N SER A 196 -5.67 15.28 -2.52
CA SER A 196 -6.88 15.30 -1.70
C SER A 196 -7.00 16.54 -0.80
N LEU A 197 -5.89 17.23 -0.53
CA LEU A 197 -5.88 18.46 0.29
C LEU A 197 -6.49 19.66 -0.42
N ILE A 198 -6.58 19.66 -1.76
CA ILE A 198 -7.18 20.74 -2.55
C ILE A 198 -8.67 20.93 -2.21
N HIS A 199 -9.31 19.94 -1.61
CA HIS A 199 -10.76 19.91 -1.34
C HIS A 199 -11.14 20.02 0.15
N ILE A 200 -10.19 20.30 1.02
CA ILE A 200 -10.41 20.56 2.45
C ILE A 200 -10.20 22.06 2.73
#